data_08c5937b3c5b5ebfc0831919e7368497
#
_entry.id   08c5937b3c5b5ebfc0831919e7368497
#
_cell.length_a   1.000
_cell.length_b   1.000
_cell.length_c   1.000
_cell.angle_alpha   90.00
_cell.angle_beta   90.00
_cell.angle_gamma   90.00
#
_symmetry.space_group_name_H-M   'P 1'
#
loop_
_entity.id
_entity.type
_entity.pdbx_description
1 polymer ?
#
loop_
_entity_poly.entity_id
_entity_poly.type
_entity_poly.pdbx_seq_one_letter_code
_entity_poly.pdbx_strand_id
1 'polypeptide(L)'
;MAVTMNYKTLQTIKSPEDLKKLDNPSLTELADEIRNKMIETVSHTGGHLASNLGTVELTIALHKVFDSPKDQIVFDVGHQCYTHKLLTGRYDRFDTLRTKDGISGFCRPTESEHDIFFSGHSGTSISSGLGLATAKKIKNDDHYVISVIGDGSFTGGMVYEALNNGGRSMTKHIIILNDNKMSISENVGAFSKYLAIIRSRPEYYNFKASTEEKINTIPGIGKAISKKLYDIKTDIKSRLYTQSTFFEDLGYRYMGPVDGHNINVLTNALLAAKKVNGPVLLHVITVKGKGYEYAEQHPSLFHGISQFDIETGEPKHKGSSFSDIFGHYVCEHANRDSSICAITAAMSLGTGLERFRREHPMNFFDVGIAEEHAVTFASGLAKNGMKPIFAVYSTFLQRCYDQIIHDISLQKLKIIFAIDRAGFVGEDGETHNGLFDVAFLNTVPDITVYSPCCYRSLEADINNALYADKTSCAVRYPRGGQDEIVKKLRYEFIEYSEYGDMESENLIVTYGRITANAISAVDRIKEQLNTDIGLLSFNRIKPLPDHAVSIISEKKKVWFFEEGVRSGGVGQALALRLIENDFKGVYKLTAIGDEFVHQASVSQLLNEYKLDTDGMFDVISEDI
;
A
#
# COMPACT_ATOMS: atom_id res chain seq x y z
N MET A 1 25.91 -8.28 23.38
CA MET A 1 25.26 -9.59 23.69
C MET A 1 23.77 -9.36 23.51
N ALA A 2 23.15 -9.97 22.51
CA ALA A 2 21.70 -9.91 22.37
C ALA A 2 21.08 -10.60 23.59
N VAL A 3 20.36 -9.86 24.41
CA VAL A 3 19.54 -10.43 25.49
C VAL A 3 18.43 -11.19 24.79
N THR A 4 18.52 -12.52 24.78
CA THR A 4 17.44 -13.36 24.26
C THR A 4 16.23 -13.13 25.16
N MET A 5 15.28 -12.29 24.72
CA MET A 5 14.05 -12.05 25.47
C MET A 5 13.26 -13.36 25.52
N ASN A 6 12.83 -13.74 26.72
CA ASN A 6 12.07 -14.97 26.93
C ASN A 6 10.57 -14.63 26.85
N TYR A 7 9.93 -14.93 25.73
CA TYR A 7 8.51 -14.70 25.48
C TYR A 7 7.65 -15.84 26.05
N LYS A 8 7.61 -15.95 27.40
CA LYS A 8 7.03 -17.09 28.12
C LYS A 8 5.56 -17.33 27.79
N THR A 9 4.75 -16.27 27.76
CA THR A 9 3.31 -16.37 27.51
C THR A 9 3.05 -16.52 26.02
N LEU A 10 3.67 -15.71 25.17
CA LEU A 10 3.48 -15.73 23.72
C LEU A 10 3.82 -17.07 23.08
N GLN A 11 4.89 -17.73 23.53
CA GLN A 11 5.30 -19.06 23.04
C GLN A 11 4.24 -20.15 23.28
N THR A 12 3.35 -19.98 24.26
CA THR A 12 2.28 -20.93 24.56
C THR A 12 1.05 -20.77 23.69
N ILE A 13 0.93 -19.64 23.00
CA ILE A 13 -0.22 -19.34 22.12
C ILE A 13 0.01 -19.97 20.75
N LYS A 14 -0.68 -21.08 20.50
CA LYS A 14 -0.68 -21.76 19.19
C LYS A 14 -1.97 -21.53 18.42
N SER A 15 -3.01 -21.05 19.10
CA SER A 15 -4.33 -20.75 18.51
C SER A 15 -5.08 -19.70 19.34
N PRO A 16 -6.14 -19.08 18.80
CA PRO A 16 -7.00 -18.19 19.57
C PRO A 16 -7.64 -18.84 20.81
N GLU A 17 -7.85 -20.14 20.82
CA GLU A 17 -8.38 -20.89 21.96
C GLU A 17 -7.43 -20.86 23.17
N ASP A 18 -6.12 -20.82 22.96
CA ASP A 18 -5.14 -20.71 24.04
C ASP A 18 -5.20 -19.31 24.67
N LEU A 19 -5.34 -18.27 23.86
CA LEU A 19 -5.54 -16.90 24.32
C LEU A 19 -6.77 -16.77 25.25
N LYS A 20 -7.88 -17.45 24.92
CA LYS A 20 -9.13 -17.36 25.68
C LYS A 20 -9.01 -17.92 27.11
N LYS A 21 -8.01 -18.77 27.37
CA LYS A 21 -7.74 -19.35 28.69
C LYS A 21 -7.01 -18.39 29.63
N LEU A 22 -6.38 -17.32 29.09
CA LEU A 22 -5.61 -16.37 29.87
C LEU A 22 -6.49 -15.43 30.70
N ASP A 23 -6.03 -15.09 31.89
CA ASP A 23 -6.59 -14.04 32.74
C ASP A 23 -6.09 -12.64 32.32
N ASN A 24 -6.67 -11.60 32.92
CA ASN A 24 -6.36 -10.23 32.53
C ASN A 24 -4.89 -9.82 32.80
N PRO A 25 -4.23 -10.18 33.91
CA PRO A 25 -2.81 -9.91 34.10
C PRO A 25 -1.95 -10.56 33.00
N SER A 26 -2.19 -11.84 32.70
CA SER A 26 -1.47 -12.58 31.65
C SER A 26 -1.68 -11.97 30.25
N LEU A 27 -2.87 -11.41 29.97
CA LEU A 27 -3.12 -10.71 28.70
C LEU A 27 -2.34 -9.39 28.58
N THR A 28 -2.08 -8.71 29.70
CA THR A 28 -1.25 -7.50 29.71
C THR A 28 0.22 -7.86 29.45
N GLU A 29 0.74 -8.89 30.12
CA GLU A 29 2.09 -9.42 29.86
C GLU A 29 2.24 -9.87 28.39
N LEU A 30 1.25 -10.59 27.87
CA LEU A 30 1.23 -11.02 26.47
C LEU A 30 1.30 -9.83 25.50
N ALA A 31 0.61 -8.72 25.78
CA ALA A 31 0.65 -7.53 24.94
C ALA A 31 2.07 -6.93 24.87
N ASP A 32 2.79 -6.91 25.99
CA ASP A 32 4.16 -6.42 26.02
C ASP A 32 5.14 -7.39 25.32
N GLU A 33 4.96 -8.70 25.49
CA GLU A 33 5.75 -9.70 24.76
C GLU A 33 5.54 -9.60 23.24
N ILE A 34 4.29 -9.41 22.78
CA ILE A 34 3.96 -9.22 21.35
C ILE A 34 4.66 -7.97 20.80
N ARG A 35 4.65 -6.84 21.52
CA ARG A 35 5.32 -5.60 21.09
C ARG A 35 6.82 -5.82 20.94
N ASN A 36 7.45 -6.40 21.95
CA ASN A 36 8.88 -6.67 21.93
C ASN A 36 9.27 -7.61 20.78
N LYS A 37 8.49 -8.67 20.53
CA LYS A 37 8.71 -9.59 19.41
C LYS A 37 8.58 -8.88 18.05
N MET A 38 7.61 -7.99 17.89
CA MET A 38 7.45 -7.21 16.67
C MET A 38 8.62 -6.23 16.46
N ILE A 39 9.05 -5.51 17.49
CA ILE A 39 10.19 -4.57 17.40
C ILE A 39 11.45 -5.33 17.00
N GLU A 40 11.75 -6.45 17.68
CA GLU A 40 12.89 -7.31 17.37
C GLU A 40 12.85 -7.79 15.91
N THR A 41 11.78 -8.44 15.47
CA THR A 41 11.67 -8.98 14.12
C THR A 41 11.76 -7.89 13.06
N VAL A 42 10.97 -6.80 13.19
CA VAL A 42 10.93 -5.73 12.19
C VAL A 42 12.24 -4.93 12.12
N SER A 43 13.04 -4.86 13.20
CA SER A 43 14.37 -4.24 13.15
C SER A 43 15.30 -4.95 12.16
N HIS A 44 15.07 -6.24 11.90
CA HIS A 44 15.87 -7.08 11.02
C HIS A 44 15.25 -7.25 9.63
N THR A 45 13.92 -7.34 9.53
CA THR A 45 13.22 -7.61 8.26
C THR A 45 12.67 -6.33 7.59
N GLY A 46 12.57 -5.24 8.34
CA GLY A 46 11.74 -4.10 7.97
C GLY A 46 10.25 -4.43 8.08
N GLY A 47 9.37 -3.44 7.92
CA GLY A 47 7.93 -3.67 7.92
C GLY A 47 7.10 -2.52 8.48
N HIS A 48 5.81 -2.79 8.73
CA HIS A 48 4.83 -1.79 9.18
C HIS A 48 4.76 -1.75 10.71
N LEU A 49 5.78 -1.20 11.38
CA LEU A 49 5.90 -1.29 12.83
C LEU A 49 4.86 -0.46 13.59
N ALA A 50 4.77 0.84 13.32
CA ALA A 50 3.95 1.75 14.11
C ALA A 50 2.45 1.39 14.10
N SER A 51 1.92 0.94 12.96
CA SER A 51 0.52 0.54 12.83
C SER A 51 0.21 -0.71 13.65
N ASN A 52 1.14 -1.68 13.68
CA ASN A 52 0.99 -2.92 14.45
C ASN A 52 1.08 -2.69 15.96
N LEU A 53 2.04 -1.88 16.42
CA LEU A 53 2.19 -1.53 17.83
C LEU A 53 0.93 -0.85 18.40
N GLY A 54 0.22 -0.09 17.56
CA GLY A 54 -1.01 0.60 17.95
C GLY A 54 -2.23 -0.30 18.09
N THR A 55 -2.22 -1.54 17.57
CA THR A 55 -3.40 -2.41 17.53
C THR A 55 -3.27 -3.70 18.33
N VAL A 56 -2.27 -3.81 19.21
CA VAL A 56 -2.01 -5.04 19.98
C VAL A 56 -3.18 -5.42 20.85
N GLU A 57 -3.62 -4.53 21.76
CA GLU A 57 -4.73 -4.81 22.67
C GLU A 57 -6.05 -5.00 21.93
N LEU A 58 -6.29 -4.23 20.87
CA LEU A 58 -7.47 -4.38 20.02
C LEU A 58 -7.53 -5.79 19.42
N THR A 59 -6.41 -6.28 18.87
CA THR A 59 -6.36 -7.60 18.24
C THR A 59 -6.48 -8.73 19.27
N ILE A 60 -5.88 -8.58 20.47
CA ILE A 60 -6.07 -9.49 21.59
C ILE A 60 -7.56 -9.56 21.98
N ALA A 61 -8.22 -8.42 22.14
CA ALA A 61 -9.64 -8.35 22.51
C ALA A 61 -10.55 -8.98 21.42
N LEU A 62 -10.24 -8.78 20.14
CA LEU A 62 -10.95 -9.42 19.03
C LEU A 62 -10.87 -10.94 19.13
N HIS A 63 -9.69 -11.52 19.28
CA HIS A 63 -9.53 -12.98 19.40
C HIS A 63 -10.04 -13.56 20.73
N LYS A 64 -10.16 -12.72 21.78
CA LYS A 64 -10.80 -13.14 23.04
C LYS A 64 -12.32 -13.26 22.90
N VAL A 65 -12.97 -12.41 22.09
CA VAL A 65 -14.42 -12.29 21.98
C VAL A 65 -15.01 -13.11 20.84
N PHE A 66 -14.29 -13.21 19.72
CA PHE A 66 -14.76 -13.85 18.50
C PHE A 66 -14.09 -15.21 18.27
N ASP A 67 -14.80 -16.13 17.63
CA ASP A 67 -14.38 -17.50 17.36
C ASP A 67 -13.81 -17.62 15.94
N SER A 68 -12.62 -16.99 15.70
CA SER A 68 -11.93 -17.12 14.42
C SER A 68 -11.42 -18.56 14.20
N PRO A 69 -11.59 -19.16 12.98
CA PRO A 69 -12.00 -18.54 11.71
C PRO A 69 -13.50 -18.52 11.44
N LYS A 70 -14.36 -19.06 12.32
CA LYS A 70 -15.83 -19.07 12.14
C LYS A 70 -16.39 -17.64 12.11
N ASP A 71 -16.05 -16.84 13.14
CA ASP A 71 -16.19 -15.40 13.08
C ASP A 71 -15.02 -14.86 12.23
N GLN A 72 -15.33 -14.10 11.20
CA GLN A 72 -14.35 -13.68 10.19
C GLN A 72 -13.87 -12.27 10.45
N ILE A 73 -12.55 -12.09 10.61
CA ILE A 73 -11.93 -10.79 10.84
C ILE A 73 -11.24 -10.36 9.54
N VAL A 74 -11.63 -9.19 9.02
CA VAL A 74 -11.06 -8.59 7.80
C VAL A 74 -10.31 -7.33 8.18
N PHE A 75 -8.99 -7.33 8.00
CA PHE A 75 -8.15 -6.16 8.23
C PHE A 75 -8.03 -5.34 6.94
N ASP A 76 -8.45 -4.06 7.00
CA ASP A 76 -8.27 -3.11 5.90
C ASP A 76 -6.78 -2.84 5.68
N VAL A 77 -6.32 -2.83 4.44
CA VAL A 77 -4.88 -2.83 4.08
C VAL A 77 -4.16 -4.09 4.59
N GLY A 78 -4.41 -4.52 5.82
CA GLY A 78 -3.77 -5.67 6.46
C GLY A 78 -2.35 -5.44 6.96
N HIS A 79 -1.83 -4.22 6.86
CA HIS A 79 -0.49 -3.84 7.36
C HIS A 79 -0.39 -3.82 8.90
N GLN A 80 -1.50 -3.96 9.62
CA GLN A 80 -1.62 -4.02 11.08
C GLN A 80 -1.96 -5.44 11.60
N CYS A 81 -1.65 -6.49 10.83
CA CYS A 81 -2.03 -7.87 11.16
C CYS A 81 -0.98 -8.69 11.90
N TYR A 82 0.15 -8.12 12.35
CA TYR A 82 1.24 -8.89 12.94
C TYR A 82 0.84 -9.56 14.26
N THR A 83 0.10 -8.86 15.11
CA THR A 83 -0.49 -9.44 16.32
C THR A 83 -1.45 -10.60 15.98
N HIS A 84 -2.28 -10.44 14.94
CA HIS A 84 -3.16 -11.49 14.45
C HIS A 84 -2.36 -12.73 14.01
N LYS A 85 -1.26 -12.54 13.25
CA LYS A 85 -0.38 -13.65 12.85
C LYS A 85 0.22 -14.38 14.06
N LEU A 86 0.72 -13.63 15.05
CA LEU A 86 1.27 -14.20 16.27
C LEU A 86 0.24 -15.01 17.08
N LEU A 87 -1.00 -14.55 17.17
CA LEU A 87 -2.08 -15.19 17.91
C LEU A 87 -2.74 -16.37 17.15
N THR A 88 -2.44 -16.54 15.88
CA THR A 88 -3.01 -17.59 15.01
C THR A 88 -1.97 -18.61 14.55
N GLY A 89 -0.99 -18.92 15.42
CA GLY A 89 -0.06 -20.03 15.28
C GLY A 89 1.19 -19.78 14.44
N ARG A 90 1.48 -18.52 14.06
CA ARG A 90 2.65 -18.19 13.24
C ARG A 90 3.86 -17.69 14.03
N TYR A 91 3.87 -17.82 15.36
CA TYR A 91 4.98 -17.40 16.22
C TYR A 91 6.31 -18.01 15.80
N ASP A 92 6.37 -19.32 15.57
CA ASP A 92 7.62 -20.04 15.28
C ASP A 92 8.24 -19.65 13.91
N ARG A 93 7.44 -19.04 13.02
CA ARG A 93 7.87 -18.54 11.71
C ARG A 93 7.95 -17.01 11.64
N PHE A 94 7.67 -16.30 12.73
CA PHE A 94 7.51 -14.85 12.69
C PHE A 94 8.79 -14.11 12.30
N ASP A 95 9.97 -14.67 12.58
CA ASP A 95 11.27 -14.12 12.19
C ASP A 95 11.52 -14.18 10.66
N THR A 96 10.68 -14.90 9.92
CA THR A 96 10.70 -14.93 8.45
C THR A 96 9.75 -13.92 7.81
N LEU A 97 9.25 -12.96 8.59
CA LEU A 97 8.32 -11.94 8.11
C LEU A 97 8.90 -11.18 6.91
N ARG A 98 8.15 -11.10 5.79
CA ARG A 98 8.52 -10.38 4.56
C ARG A 98 9.77 -10.91 3.84
N THR A 99 10.26 -12.10 4.19
CA THR A 99 11.37 -12.74 3.48
C THR A 99 10.86 -13.74 2.43
N LYS A 100 11.72 -14.13 1.50
CA LYS A 100 11.41 -15.18 0.51
C LYS A 100 11.05 -16.48 1.24
N ASP A 101 9.98 -17.14 0.82
CA ASP A 101 9.43 -18.36 1.41
C ASP A 101 9.01 -18.24 2.90
N GLY A 102 9.06 -17.02 3.43
CA GLY A 102 8.61 -16.67 4.77
C GLY A 102 7.12 -16.29 4.82
N ILE A 103 6.72 -15.68 5.94
CA ILE A 103 5.36 -15.14 6.07
C ILE A 103 5.24 -13.74 5.48
N SER A 104 4.09 -13.46 4.85
CA SER A 104 3.78 -12.14 4.25
C SER A 104 3.66 -11.04 5.31
N GLY A 105 3.96 -9.81 4.92
CA GLY A 105 3.69 -8.60 5.71
C GLY A 105 2.20 -8.22 5.81
N PHE A 106 1.32 -8.94 5.10
CA PHE A 106 -0.13 -8.72 5.04
C PHE A 106 -0.89 -10.01 5.30
N CYS A 107 -2.22 -9.92 5.49
CA CYS A 107 -3.06 -11.10 5.56
C CYS A 107 -3.01 -11.88 4.25
N ARG A 108 -2.92 -13.22 4.35
CA ARG A 108 -2.78 -14.11 3.20
C ARG A 108 -3.50 -15.44 3.45
N PRO A 109 -4.59 -15.75 2.74
CA PRO A 109 -5.37 -16.98 2.94
C PRO A 109 -4.59 -18.28 2.75
N THR A 110 -3.52 -18.25 1.95
CA THR A 110 -2.66 -19.43 1.75
C THR A 110 -1.70 -19.69 2.92
N GLU A 111 -1.57 -18.76 3.88
CA GLU A 111 -0.77 -18.94 5.10
C GLU A 111 -1.59 -19.49 6.26
N SER A 112 -2.86 -19.10 6.36
CA SER A 112 -3.71 -19.44 7.51
C SER A 112 -5.19 -19.31 7.16
N GLU A 113 -6.02 -20.26 7.67
CA GLU A 113 -7.49 -20.19 7.56
C GLU A 113 -8.10 -18.98 8.30
N HIS A 114 -7.34 -18.33 9.18
CA HIS A 114 -7.75 -17.13 9.88
C HIS A 114 -7.64 -15.86 9.01
N ASP A 115 -6.86 -15.89 7.93
CA ASP A 115 -6.70 -14.80 6.98
C ASP A 115 -7.73 -14.97 5.85
N ILE A 116 -8.78 -14.14 5.84
CA ILE A 116 -9.94 -14.35 4.94
C ILE A 116 -9.69 -13.83 3.53
N PHE A 117 -8.93 -12.75 3.38
CA PHE A 117 -8.60 -12.14 2.09
C PHE A 117 -7.11 -11.81 2.01
N PHE A 118 -6.58 -11.84 0.79
CA PHE A 118 -5.36 -11.09 0.48
C PHE A 118 -5.63 -9.62 0.73
N SER A 119 -4.77 -8.97 1.49
CA SER A 119 -4.87 -7.55 1.77
C SER A 119 -3.58 -6.82 1.40
N GLY A 120 -3.66 -5.50 1.24
CA GLY A 120 -2.57 -4.64 0.77
C GLY A 120 -3.10 -3.26 0.35
N HIS A 121 -4.27 -3.21 -0.27
CA HIS A 121 -4.93 -1.97 -0.68
C HIS A 121 -6.02 -1.54 0.31
N SER A 122 -6.13 -0.24 0.57
CA SER A 122 -7.06 0.36 1.53
C SER A 122 -8.52 0.40 1.04
N GLY A 123 -9.45 0.57 1.98
CA GLY A 123 -10.86 0.88 1.71
C GLY A 123 -11.71 -0.31 1.28
N THR A 124 -11.18 -1.54 1.27
CA THR A 124 -11.89 -2.73 0.76
C THR A 124 -12.63 -3.52 1.84
N SER A 125 -12.22 -3.39 3.10
CA SER A 125 -12.65 -4.27 4.20
C SER A 125 -14.15 -4.19 4.51
N ILE A 126 -14.76 -3.01 4.40
CA ILE A 126 -16.19 -2.84 4.68
C ILE A 126 -17.02 -3.50 3.57
N SER A 127 -16.66 -3.29 2.30
CA SER A 127 -17.35 -3.90 1.16
C SER A 127 -17.24 -5.43 1.20
N SER A 128 -16.04 -5.97 1.37
CA SER A 128 -15.82 -7.41 1.46
C SER A 128 -16.47 -8.01 2.71
N GLY A 129 -16.37 -7.32 3.86
CA GLY A 129 -17.04 -7.72 5.09
C GLY A 129 -18.58 -7.74 4.98
N LEU A 130 -19.16 -6.74 4.31
CA LEU A 130 -20.60 -6.73 4.03
C LEU A 130 -21.02 -7.90 3.14
N GLY A 131 -20.22 -8.22 2.11
CA GLY A 131 -20.43 -9.37 1.24
C GLY A 131 -20.42 -10.69 2.04
N LEU A 132 -19.41 -10.90 2.91
CA LEU A 132 -19.30 -12.06 3.79
C LEU A 132 -20.49 -12.15 4.75
N ALA A 133 -20.86 -11.06 5.42
CA ALA A 133 -21.97 -11.02 6.36
C ALA A 133 -23.31 -11.28 5.67
N THR A 134 -23.48 -10.80 4.44
CA THR A 134 -24.66 -11.08 3.61
C THR A 134 -24.72 -12.57 3.23
N ALA A 135 -23.61 -13.17 2.82
CA ALA A 135 -23.53 -14.60 2.51
C ALA A 135 -23.85 -15.46 3.73
N LYS A 136 -23.34 -15.11 4.92
CA LYS A 136 -23.68 -15.78 6.19
C LYS A 136 -25.19 -15.69 6.48
N LYS A 137 -25.78 -14.52 6.34
CA LYS A 137 -27.22 -14.30 6.51
C LYS A 137 -28.04 -15.18 5.57
N ILE A 138 -27.70 -15.28 4.29
CA ILE A 138 -28.39 -16.14 3.30
C ILE A 138 -28.27 -17.62 3.68
N LYS A 139 -27.13 -18.04 4.21
CA LYS A 139 -26.87 -19.42 4.65
C LYS A 139 -27.44 -19.75 6.05
N ASN A 140 -28.07 -18.79 6.74
CA ASN A 140 -28.46 -18.88 8.14
C ASN A 140 -27.28 -19.22 9.08
N ASP A 141 -26.09 -18.77 8.74
CA ASP A 141 -24.91 -18.87 9.59
C ASP A 141 -24.91 -17.71 10.59
N ASP A 142 -24.86 -18.03 11.88
CA ASP A 142 -25.04 -17.09 12.98
C ASP A 142 -23.73 -16.39 13.41
N HIS A 143 -22.59 -16.70 12.77
CA HIS A 143 -21.29 -16.11 13.07
C HIS A 143 -21.17 -14.67 12.54
N TYR A 144 -20.27 -13.92 13.17
CA TYR A 144 -20.03 -12.51 12.89
C TYR A 144 -18.99 -12.30 11.79
N VAL A 145 -19.06 -11.13 11.15
CA VAL A 145 -17.99 -10.58 10.32
C VAL A 145 -17.54 -9.27 10.94
N ILE A 146 -16.23 -9.10 11.12
CA ILE A 146 -15.60 -7.93 11.74
C ILE A 146 -14.66 -7.29 10.72
N SER A 147 -14.93 -6.04 10.32
CA SER A 147 -14.02 -5.25 9.50
C SER A 147 -13.24 -4.28 10.37
N VAL A 148 -11.91 -4.38 10.39
CA VAL A 148 -11.02 -3.46 11.11
C VAL A 148 -10.44 -2.48 10.11
N ILE A 149 -10.78 -1.21 10.23
CA ILE A 149 -10.37 -0.15 9.29
C ILE A 149 -9.79 1.05 10.04
N GLY A 150 -8.67 1.58 9.52
CA GLY A 150 -8.06 2.80 10.03
C GLY A 150 -8.78 4.06 9.56
N ASP A 151 -8.67 5.13 10.35
CA ASP A 151 -9.23 6.44 10.05
C ASP A 151 -8.67 7.06 8.76
N GLY A 152 -7.42 6.76 8.39
CA GLY A 152 -6.84 7.13 7.09
C GLY A 152 -7.57 6.50 5.91
N SER A 153 -7.87 5.20 5.99
CA SER A 153 -8.62 4.47 4.93
C SER A 153 -10.07 4.97 4.79
N PHE A 154 -10.62 5.58 5.82
CA PHE A 154 -11.95 6.18 5.78
C PHE A 154 -12.06 7.39 4.85
N THR A 155 -10.96 7.89 4.31
CA THR A 155 -10.99 8.97 3.29
C THR A 155 -11.34 8.47 1.89
N GLY A 156 -11.26 7.17 1.64
CA GLY A 156 -11.53 6.56 0.33
C GLY A 156 -13.02 6.47 -0.01
N GLY A 157 -13.38 6.67 -1.27
CA GLY A 157 -14.76 6.70 -1.76
C GLY A 157 -15.51 5.39 -1.54
N MET A 158 -14.88 4.24 -1.81
CA MET A 158 -15.48 2.91 -1.65
C MET A 158 -15.99 2.64 -0.21
N VAL A 159 -15.39 3.25 0.80
CA VAL A 159 -15.85 3.16 2.20
C VAL A 159 -17.25 3.75 2.34
N TYR A 160 -17.49 4.91 1.74
CA TYR A 160 -18.81 5.58 1.79
C TYR A 160 -19.87 4.82 0.98
N GLU A 161 -19.48 4.23 -0.16
CA GLU A 161 -20.35 3.35 -0.96
C GLU A 161 -20.77 2.13 -0.12
N ALA A 162 -19.82 1.50 0.55
CA ALA A 162 -20.08 0.34 1.42
C ALA A 162 -20.94 0.70 2.63
N LEU A 163 -20.70 1.84 3.27
CA LEU A 163 -21.51 2.32 4.38
C LEU A 163 -22.95 2.63 3.94
N ASN A 164 -23.11 3.31 2.81
CA ASN A 164 -24.43 3.60 2.25
C ASN A 164 -25.24 2.32 1.95
N ASN A 165 -24.59 1.31 1.38
CA ASN A 165 -25.24 0.04 1.08
C ASN A 165 -25.51 -0.79 2.35
N GLY A 166 -24.56 -0.82 3.29
CA GLY A 166 -24.58 -1.69 4.47
C GLY A 166 -25.54 -1.25 5.58
N GLY A 167 -25.85 0.04 5.70
CA GLY A 167 -26.60 0.60 6.83
C GLY A 167 -28.01 0.03 7.04
N ARG A 168 -28.63 -0.54 5.99
CA ARG A 168 -29.95 -1.22 6.06
C ARG A 168 -29.88 -2.72 5.89
N SER A 169 -28.69 -3.31 5.90
CA SER A 169 -28.50 -4.73 5.57
C SER A 169 -29.02 -5.70 6.64
N MET A 170 -29.16 -5.24 7.87
CA MET A 170 -29.52 -6.08 9.03
C MET A 170 -28.64 -7.35 9.11
N THR A 171 -27.36 -7.19 8.81
CA THR A 171 -26.34 -8.26 8.88
C THR A 171 -25.58 -8.20 10.20
N LYS A 172 -24.98 -9.31 10.61
CA LYS A 172 -24.06 -9.37 11.76
C LYS A 172 -22.67 -8.87 11.37
N HIS A 173 -22.59 -7.62 10.92
CA HIS A 173 -21.37 -6.94 10.52
C HIS A 173 -20.97 -5.87 11.55
N ILE A 174 -19.78 -6.03 12.12
CA ILE A 174 -19.20 -5.08 13.08
C ILE A 174 -18.02 -4.39 12.40
N ILE A 175 -18.09 -3.08 12.23
CA ILE A 175 -17.01 -2.25 11.72
C ILE A 175 -16.26 -1.65 12.91
N ILE A 176 -14.97 -1.91 13.01
CA ILE A 176 -14.08 -1.32 14.00
C ILE A 176 -13.36 -0.16 13.32
N LEU A 177 -13.74 1.08 13.66
CA LEU A 177 -13.00 2.27 13.24
C LEU A 177 -11.85 2.50 14.21
N ASN A 178 -10.65 2.17 13.80
CA ASN A 178 -9.41 2.42 14.55
C ASN A 178 -8.92 3.84 14.28
N ASP A 179 -9.20 4.76 15.18
CA ASP A 179 -8.85 6.18 15.09
C ASP A 179 -7.55 6.46 15.86
N ASN A 180 -6.47 6.67 15.13
CA ASN A 180 -5.18 7.07 15.69
C ASN A 180 -4.71 8.45 15.20
N LYS A 181 -5.57 9.20 14.51
CA LYS A 181 -5.35 10.54 13.92
C LYS A 181 -4.34 10.56 12.77
N MET A 182 -3.89 9.40 12.30
CA MET A 182 -2.81 9.27 11.32
C MET A 182 -3.18 8.30 10.21
N SER A 183 -2.87 8.68 8.97
CA SER A 183 -2.64 7.76 7.86
C SER A 183 -1.13 7.43 7.77
N ILE A 184 -0.52 7.50 6.60
CA ILE A 184 0.95 7.59 6.47
C ILE A 184 1.44 8.93 7.03
N SER A 185 0.71 10.02 6.76
CA SER A 185 0.85 11.36 7.34
C SER A 185 -0.34 11.69 8.24
N GLU A 186 -0.41 12.91 8.80
CA GLU A 186 -1.61 13.39 9.50
C GLU A 186 -2.82 13.36 8.57
N ASN A 187 -3.97 12.91 9.10
CA ASN A 187 -5.19 12.82 8.32
C ASN A 187 -5.68 14.20 7.86
N VAL A 188 -6.03 14.27 6.57
CA VAL A 188 -6.53 15.49 5.93
C VAL A 188 -8.06 15.46 5.76
N GLY A 189 -8.64 16.63 5.50
CA GLY A 189 -10.02 16.77 5.09
C GLY A 189 -11.04 16.94 6.24
N ALA A 190 -12.31 17.07 5.84
CA ALA A 190 -13.41 17.35 6.74
C ALA A 190 -13.74 16.20 7.70
N PHE A 191 -13.53 14.96 7.23
CA PHE A 191 -13.82 13.78 8.05
C PHE A 191 -12.89 13.67 9.27
N SER A 192 -11.61 14.01 9.12
CA SER A 192 -10.68 14.09 10.25
C SER A 192 -11.14 15.11 11.32
N LYS A 193 -11.65 16.28 10.88
CA LYS A 193 -12.25 17.28 11.78
C LYS A 193 -13.52 16.74 12.45
N TYR A 194 -14.35 16.01 11.72
CA TYR A 194 -15.55 15.38 12.27
C TYR A 194 -15.21 14.38 13.38
N LEU A 195 -14.23 13.51 13.19
CA LEU A 195 -13.76 12.58 14.22
C LEU A 195 -13.18 13.34 15.43
N ALA A 196 -12.46 14.44 15.22
CA ALA A 196 -11.95 15.27 16.31
C ALA A 196 -13.09 15.86 17.16
N ILE A 197 -14.20 16.30 16.54
CA ILE A 197 -15.40 16.77 17.26
C ILE A 197 -16.02 15.63 18.06
N ILE A 198 -16.16 14.44 17.49
CA ILE A 198 -16.69 13.28 18.22
C ILE A 198 -15.82 12.96 19.45
N ARG A 199 -14.50 12.94 19.30
CA ARG A 199 -13.56 12.69 20.42
C ARG A 199 -13.65 13.72 21.53
N SER A 200 -13.99 14.97 21.22
CA SER A 200 -14.04 16.08 22.19
C SER A 200 -15.37 16.16 22.98
N ARG A 201 -16.39 15.37 22.64
CA ARG A 201 -17.69 15.42 23.32
C ARG A 201 -17.59 14.86 24.74
N PRO A 202 -17.87 15.63 25.81
CA PRO A 202 -17.70 15.21 27.21
C PRO A 202 -18.52 13.98 27.60
N GLU A 203 -19.62 13.77 26.93
CA GLU A 203 -20.58 12.70 27.20
C GLU A 203 -20.03 11.29 26.89
N TYR A 204 -19.08 11.21 25.99
CA TYR A 204 -18.38 9.96 25.69
C TYR A 204 -17.32 9.59 26.73
N TYR A 205 -16.76 10.59 27.44
CA TYR A 205 -15.85 10.34 28.56
C TYR A 205 -16.55 9.89 29.83
N ASN A 206 -17.81 10.30 30.05
CA ASN A 206 -18.57 9.98 31.25
C ASN A 206 -19.20 8.59 31.25
N PHE A 207 -19.20 7.87 30.15
CA PHE A 207 -19.58 6.46 30.11
C PHE A 207 -18.66 5.58 30.99
N LYS A 208 -17.44 6.08 31.27
CA LYS A 208 -16.43 5.42 32.08
C LYS A 208 -16.74 5.45 33.58
N ALA A 209 -17.44 6.47 34.05
CA ALA A 209 -17.61 6.69 35.49
C ALA A 209 -18.92 6.19 36.11
N SER A 210 -19.97 5.97 35.31
CA SER A 210 -21.31 5.73 35.88
C SER A 210 -21.78 4.29 35.89
N THR A 211 -21.06 3.38 35.21
CA THR A 211 -21.48 1.95 35.08
C THR A 211 -20.79 1.02 36.10
N GLU A 212 -19.60 1.35 36.58
CA GLU A 212 -18.88 0.47 37.52
C GLU A 212 -19.31 0.67 38.97
N GLU A 213 -19.69 1.89 39.39
CA GLU A 213 -20.02 2.16 40.82
C GLU A 213 -21.47 1.86 41.21
N LYS A 214 -22.42 1.82 40.30
CA LYS A 214 -23.85 1.70 40.64
C LYS A 214 -24.49 0.33 40.46
N ILE A 215 -23.83 -0.61 39.83
CA ILE A 215 -24.38 -1.97 39.63
C ILE A 215 -24.00 -2.90 40.79
N ASN A 216 -22.94 -2.60 41.53
CA ASN A 216 -22.44 -3.46 42.61
C ASN A 216 -23.03 -3.16 44.02
N THR A 217 -23.91 -2.17 44.15
CA THR A 217 -24.37 -1.73 45.50
C THR A 217 -25.82 -2.04 45.85
N ILE A 218 -26.59 -2.78 45.05
CA ILE A 218 -27.98 -3.12 45.40
C ILE A 218 -28.19 -4.63 45.41
N PRO A 219 -28.24 -5.30 46.54
CA PRO A 219 -28.63 -6.71 46.62
C PRO A 219 -30.15 -6.89 46.45
N GLY A 220 -30.58 -7.66 45.48
CA GLY A 220 -31.88 -8.31 45.48
C GLY A 220 -32.97 -7.88 44.50
N ILE A 221 -32.77 -6.88 43.60
CA ILE A 221 -33.83 -6.41 42.68
C ILE A 221 -33.28 -6.26 41.26
N GLY A 222 -32.79 -7.35 40.66
CA GLY A 222 -31.90 -7.20 39.50
C GLY A 222 -32.49 -7.31 38.10
N LYS A 223 -33.44 -8.18 37.82
CA LYS A 223 -33.67 -8.62 36.42
C LYS A 223 -34.88 -8.04 35.67
N ALA A 224 -35.90 -7.58 36.37
CA ALA A 224 -37.12 -7.08 35.70
C ALA A 224 -37.15 -5.54 35.56
N ILE A 225 -36.43 -4.82 36.42
CA ILE A 225 -36.39 -3.35 36.41
C ILE A 225 -35.27 -2.83 35.48
N SER A 226 -34.22 -3.61 35.28
CA SER A 226 -33.08 -3.20 34.39
C SER A 226 -33.52 -3.05 32.94
N LYS A 227 -34.43 -3.89 32.44
CA LYS A 227 -34.91 -3.82 31.05
C LYS A 227 -35.77 -2.56 30.81
N LYS A 228 -36.70 -2.28 31.72
CA LYS A 228 -37.56 -1.08 31.63
C LYS A 228 -36.81 0.23 31.89
N LEU A 229 -35.84 0.23 32.80
CA LEU A 229 -34.94 1.39 33.02
C LEU A 229 -33.94 1.60 31.88
N TYR A 230 -33.49 0.53 31.21
CA TYR A 230 -32.66 0.61 30.04
C TYR A 230 -33.43 1.21 28.86
N ASP A 231 -34.64 0.78 28.61
CA ASP A 231 -35.53 1.27 27.53
C ASP A 231 -35.93 2.74 27.79
N ILE A 232 -36.26 3.10 29.03
CA ILE A 232 -36.59 4.47 29.42
C ILE A 232 -35.36 5.39 29.40
N LYS A 233 -34.16 4.92 29.80
CA LYS A 233 -32.91 5.69 29.64
C LYS A 233 -32.53 5.88 28.18
N THR A 234 -32.78 4.89 27.33
CA THR A 234 -32.51 4.99 25.89
C THR A 234 -33.46 5.99 25.23
N ASP A 235 -34.75 5.98 25.60
CA ASP A 235 -35.76 6.94 25.10
C ASP A 235 -35.55 8.37 25.60
N ILE A 236 -35.16 8.54 26.87
CA ILE A 236 -34.85 9.88 27.43
C ILE A 236 -33.51 10.39 26.85
N LYS A 237 -32.50 9.52 26.65
CA LYS A 237 -31.26 9.87 25.97
C LYS A 237 -31.50 10.27 24.51
N SER A 238 -32.32 9.56 23.78
CA SER A 238 -32.63 9.87 22.38
C SER A 238 -33.34 11.22 22.21
N ARG A 239 -34.08 11.67 23.23
CA ARG A 239 -34.77 12.98 23.22
C ARG A 239 -33.92 14.15 23.72
N LEU A 240 -32.84 13.90 24.49
CA LEU A 240 -31.90 14.92 24.98
C LEU A 240 -30.70 15.12 24.04
N TYR A 241 -30.44 14.21 23.11
CA TYR A 241 -29.36 14.31 22.13
C TYR A 241 -29.90 14.89 20.81
N THR A 242 -29.63 16.16 20.62
CA THR A 242 -30.11 16.93 19.46
C THR A 242 -29.32 16.72 18.17
N GLN A 243 -28.35 15.81 18.12
CA GLN A 243 -27.63 15.48 16.88
C GLN A 243 -27.17 14.02 16.87
N SER A 244 -27.77 13.23 15.96
CA SER A 244 -27.27 11.91 15.57
C SER A 244 -25.86 12.03 14.97
N THR A 245 -25.08 10.93 15.00
CA THR A 245 -23.82 10.86 14.26
C THR A 245 -24.10 10.57 12.78
N PHE A 246 -23.19 10.95 11.90
CA PHE A 246 -23.22 10.58 10.48
C PHE A 246 -23.45 9.07 10.28
N PHE A 247 -22.86 8.24 11.14
CA PHE A 247 -23.00 6.79 11.06
C PHE A 247 -24.42 6.30 11.41
N GLU A 248 -25.05 6.93 12.40
CA GLU A 248 -26.43 6.63 12.80
C GLU A 248 -27.42 7.07 11.73
N ASP A 249 -27.17 8.19 11.07
CA ASP A 249 -27.98 8.66 9.95
C ASP A 249 -27.92 7.69 8.75
N LEU A 250 -26.79 7.00 8.57
CA LEU A 250 -26.65 5.93 7.59
C LEU A 250 -27.27 4.59 8.03
N GLY A 251 -27.72 4.46 9.29
CA GLY A 251 -28.38 3.26 9.79
C GLY A 251 -27.49 2.31 10.58
N TYR A 252 -26.27 2.70 10.94
CA TYR A 252 -25.38 1.94 11.82
C TYR A 252 -25.64 2.26 13.29
N ARG A 253 -25.55 1.26 14.15
CA ARG A 253 -25.45 1.52 15.59
C ARG A 253 -24.03 2.00 15.90
N TYR A 254 -23.88 3.28 16.17
CA TYR A 254 -22.60 3.86 16.60
C TYR A 254 -22.35 3.56 18.08
N MET A 255 -21.13 3.10 18.40
CA MET A 255 -20.64 2.81 19.75
C MET A 255 -19.23 3.41 19.93
N GLY A 256 -18.95 3.98 21.08
CA GLY A 256 -17.64 4.58 21.40
C GLY A 256 -17.67 6.10 21.46
N PRO A 257 -16.50 6.79 21.40
CA PRO A 257 -15.19 6.15 21.28
C PRO A 257 -14.75 5.42 22.57
N VAL A 258 -14.00 4.33 22.40
CA VAL A 258 -13.44 3.55 23.51
C VAL A 258 -11.91 3.55 23.47
N ASP A 259 -11.29 3.38 24.64
CA ASP A 259 -9.84 3.26 24.77
C ASP A 259 -9.34 1.95 24.15
N GLY A 260 -8.58 2.04 23.07
CA GLY A 260 -8.03 0.92 22.31
C GLY A 260 -6.82 0.24 22.95
N HIS A 261 -6.32 0.76 24.08
CA HIS A 261 -5.23 0.16 24.85
C HIS A 261 -5.68 -0.47 26.17
N ASN A 262 -6.98 -0.58 26.38
CA ASN A 262 -7.56 -1.26 27.54
C ASN A 262 -8.33 -2.51 27.11
N ILE A 263 -7.70 -3.70 27.27
CA ILE A 263 -8.29 -4.99 26.84
C ILE A 263 -9.66 -5.23 27.47
N ASN A 264 -9.88 -4.86 28.75
CA ASN A 264 -11.15 -5.07 29.43
C ASN A 264 -12.25 -4.17 28.86
N VAL A 265 -11.94 -2.90 28.60
CA VAL A 265 -12.89 -1.95 27.98
C VAL A 265 -13.25 -2.41 26.58
N LEU A 266 -12.26 -2.83 25.78
CA LEU A 266 -12.47 -3.36 24.42
C LEU A 266 -13.33 -4.64 24.46
N THR A 267 -12.98 -5.60 25.32
CA THR A 267 -13.73 -6.86 25.46
C THR A 267 -15.21 -6.59 25.79
N ASN A 268 -15.49 -5.68 26.74
CA ASN A 268 -16.85 -5.34 27.10
C ASN A 268 -17.60 -4.62 25.96
N ALA A 269 -16.93 -3.73 25.23
CA ALA A 269 -17.51 -3.04 24.08
C ALA A 269 -17.86 -4.01 22.94
N LEU A 270 -16.96 -4.95 22.63
CA LEU A 270 -17.16 -5.99 21.62
C LEU A 270 -18.30 -6.95 22.01
N LEU A 271 -18.38 -7.38 23.27
CA LEU A 271 -19.50 -8.18 23.79
C LEU A 271 -20.83 -7.42 23.73
N ALA A 272 -20.82 -6.11 23.95
CA ALA A 272 -22.00 -5.27 23.78
C ALA A 272 -22.38 -5.12 22.30
N ALA A 273 -21.42 -4.99 21.40
CA ALA A 273 -21.64 -4.94 19.96
C ALA A 273 -22.29 -6.25 19.42
N LYS A 274 -21.86 -7.42 19.92
CA LYS A 274 -22.49 -8.72 19.59
C LYS A 274 -23.98 -8.80 19.95
N LYS A 275 -24.47 -7.99 20.89
CA LYS A 275 -25.89 -7.99 21.32
C LYS A 275 -26.77 -7.08 20.46
N VAL A 276 -26.19 -6.28 19.58
CA VAL A 276 -26.93 -5.36 18.71
C VAL A 276 -27.52 -6.16 17.52
N ASN A 277 -28.80 -5.97 17.26
CA ASN A 277 -29.43 -6.53 16.07
C ASN A 277 -29.27 -5.54 14.90
N GLY A 278 -28.33 -5.82 14.00
CA GLY A 278 -28.03 -4.99 12.84
C GLY A 278 -26.55 -4.57 12.77
N PRO A 279 -26.17 -3.76 11.79
CA PRO A 279 -24.78 -3.36 11.59
C PRO A 279 -24.32 -2.39 12.68
N VAL A 280 -23.09 -2.59 13.17
CA VAL A 280 -22.46 -1.79 14.23
C VAL A 280 -21.22 -1.11 13.69
N LEU A 281 -21.00 0.15 14.10
CA LEU A 281 -19.71 0.82 13.98
C LEU A 281 -19.19 1.10 15.39
N LEU A 282 -18.10 0.43 15.79
CA LEU A 282 -17.39 0.62 17.03
C LEU A 282 -16.17 1.51 16.79
N HIS A 283 -16.16 2.70 17.39
CA HIS A 283 -15.07 3.65 17.30
C HIS A 283 -14.07 3.39 18.44
N VAL A 284 -12.81 3.12 18.07
CA VAL A 284 -11.71 2.78 18.98
C VAL A 284 -10.60 3.79 18.81
N ILE A 285 -10.11 4.38 19.90
CA ILE A 285 -8.99 5.33 19.89
C ILE A 285 -7.71 4.60 20.26
N THR A 286 -6.68 4.68 19.39
CA THR A 286 -5.36 4.10 19.63
C THR A 286 -4.25 5.12 19.47
N VAL A 287 -3.03 4.74 19.87
CA VAL A 287 -1.80 5.51 19.66
C VAL A 287 -0.92 4.72 18.70
N LYS A 288 -0.64 5.30 17.54
CA LYS A 288 0.26 4.68 16.54
C LYS A 288 1.68 4.63 17.09
N GLY A 289 2.33 3.47 17.01
CA GLY A 289 3.67 3.27 17.57
C GLY A 289 3.74 2.92 19.05
N LYS A 290 2.60 2.69 19.70
CA LYS A 290 2.44 2.48 21.16
C LYS A 290 3.46 1.51 21.75
N GLY A 291 4.22 1.98 22.75
CA GLY A 291 5.20 1.20 23.50
C GLY A 291 6.61 1.17 22.88
N TYR A 292 6.84 1.95 21.80
CA TYR A 292 8.18 2.21 21.27
C TYR A 292 8.34 3.70 21.01
N GLU A 293 9.13 4.38 21.81
CA GLU A 293 9.21 5.84 21.85
C GLU A 293 9.49 6.47 20.49
N TYR A 294 10.45 5.94 19.74
CA TYR A 294 10.77 6.43 18.39
C TYR A 294 9.61 6.31 17.41
N ALA A 295 8.83 5.22 17.51
CA ALA A 295 7.65 5.03 16.66
C ALA A 295 6.47 5.92 17.07
N GLU A 296 6.33 6.26 18.37
CA GLU A 296 5.33 7.22 18.84
C GLU A 296 5.68 8.66 18.41
N GLN A 297 6.97 9.04 18.45
CA GLN A 297 7.44 10.36 18.04
C GLN A 297 7.46 10.55 16.52
N HIS A 298 7.77 9.49 15.75
CA HIS A 298 7.90 9.51 14.31
C HIS A 298 7.03 8.45 13.60
N PRO A 299 5.69 8.45 13.81
CA PRO A 299 4.81 7.39 13.33
C PRO A 299 4.77 7.24 11.80
N SER A 300 5.08 8.30 11.06
CA SER A 300 5.18 8.28 9.59
C SER A 300 6.41 7.52 9.11
N LEU A 301 7.57 7.69 9.76
CA LEU A 301 8.79 6.95 9.45
C LEU A 301 8.60 5.45 9.72
N PHE A 302 8.01 5.12 10.87
CA PHE A 302 7.77 3.75 11.28
C PHE A 302 6.48 3.14 10.69
N HIS A 303 5.78 3.88 9.81
CA HIS A 303 4.66 3.29 9.06
C HIS A 303 5.13 2.18 8.12
N GLY A 304 6.26 2.39 7.42
CA GLY A 304 6.90 1.37 6.58
C GLY A 304 8.41 1.57 6.64
N ILE A 305 9.05 1.02 7.68
CA ILE A 305 10.47 1.20 7.93
C ILE A 305 11.30 0.04 7.35
N SER A 306 12.47 0.34 6.79
CA SER A 306 13.50 -0.65 6.46
C SER A 306 14.17 -1.16 7.75
N GLN A 307 15.19 -2.01 7.62
CA GLN A 307 16.00 -2.43 8.77
C GLN A 307 16.52 -1.22 9.56
N PHE A 308 16.42 -1.28 10.88
CA PHE A 308 16.79 -0.16 11.75
C PHE A 308 17.49 -0.65 13.03
N ASP A 309 18.13 0.27 13.72
CA ASP A 309 18.71 0.02 15.05
C ASP A 309 17.66 0.30 16.13
N ILE A 310 17.45 -0.67 17.03
CA ILE A 310 16.39 -0.59 18.06
C ILE A 310 16.70 0.50 19.10
N GLU A 311 17.99 0.72 19.42
CA GLU A 311 18.38 1.67 20.48
C GLU A 311 18.32 3.12 20.02
N THR A 312 18.51 3.37 18.71
CA THR A 312 18.52 4.72 18.14
C THR A 312 17.29 5.04 17.29
N GLY A 313 16.55 4.03 16.85
CA GLY A 313 15.44 4.17 15.89
C GLY A 313 15.88 4.52 14.46
N GLU A 314 17.19 4.59 14.16
CA GLU A 314 17.69 5.02 12.86
C GLU A 314 17.69 3.89 11.81
N PRO A 315 17.22 4.14 10.57
CA PRO A 315 17.35 3.21 9.46
C PRO A 315 18.82 2.92 9.13
N LYS A 316 19.15 1.65 8.86
CA LYS A 316 20.53 1.22 8.54
C LYS A 316 21.02 1.70 7.17
N HIS A 317 20.12 1.96 6.24
CA HIS A 317 20.44 2.41 4.89
C HIS A 317 20.00 3.85 4.67
N LYS A 318 20.97 4.71 4.28
CA LYS A 318 20.76 6.10 3.90
C LYS A 318 21.35 6.30 2.51
N GLY A 319 20.55 6.75 1.54
CA GLY A 319 21.02 7.07 0.18
C GLY A 319 19.94 7.86 -0.55
N SER A 320 20.31 8.63 -1.57
CA SER A 320 19.33 9.31 -2.42
C SER A 320 18.56 8.28 -3.25
N SER A 321 17.25 8.45 -3.32
CA SER A 321 16.35 7.62 -4.13
C SER A 321 15.83 8.38 -5.34
N PHE A 322 15.23 7.67 -6.30
CA PHE A 322 14.50 8.31 -7.41
C PHE A 322 13.39 9.24 -6.90
N SER A 323 12.71 8.88 -5.81
CA SER A 323 11.68 9.73 -5.18
C SER A 323 12.25 11.05 -4.66
N ASP A 324 13.44 11.04 -4.02
CA ASP A 324 14.09 12.25 -3.51
C ASP A 324 14.51 13.17 -4.67
N ILE A 325 15.06 12.60 -5.73
CA ILE A 325 15.48 13.32 -6.93
C ILE A 325 14.28 13.90 -7.66
N PHE A 326 13.19 13.12 -7.81
CA PHE A 326 11.93 13.60 -8.36
C PHE A 326 11.39 14.80 -7.58
N GLY A 327 11.26 14.68 -6.26
CA GLY A 327 10.75 15.76 -5.42
C GLY A 327 11.61 17.02 -5.49
N HIS A 328 12.97 16.86 -5.59
CA HIS A 328 13.89 17.96 -5.79
C HIS A 328 13.60 18.71 -7.10
N TYR A 329 13.56 17.99 -8.24
CA TYR A 329 13.36 18.61 -9.56
C TYR A 329 11.98 19.27 -9.69
N VAL A 330 10.92 18.62 -9.23
CA VAL A 330 9.57 19.21 -9.27
C VAL A 330 9.51 20.50 -8.46
N CYS A 331 10.16 20.57 -7.30
CA CYS A 331 10.26 21.77 -6.49
C CYS A 331 11.05 22.89 -7.18
N GLU A 332 12.19 22.56 -7.82
CA GLU A 332 12.98 23.54 -8.60
C GLU A 332 12.21 24.11 -9.80
N HIS A 333 11.40 23.27 -10.47
CA HIS A 333 10.55 23.74 -11.55
C HIS A 333 9.42 24.64 -11.02
N ALA A 334 8.79 24.31 -9.90
CA ALA A 334 7.74 25.14 -9.29
C ALA A 334 8.25 26.51 -8.80
N ASN A 335 9.52 26.60 -8.40
CA ASN A 335 10.16 27.89 -8.09
C ASN A 335 10.20 28.87 -9.28
N ARG A 336 10.09 28.35 -10.53
CA ARG A 336 10.14 29.13 -11.78
C ARG A 336 8.80 29.21 -12.47
N ASP A 337 7.91 28.28 -12.18
CA ASP A 337 6.58 28.17 -12.84
C ASP A 337 5.49 27.89 -11.78
N SER A 338 4.81 28.97 -11.38
CA SER A 338 3.74 28.94 -10.38
C SER A 338 2.46 28.20 -10.83
N SER A 339 2.39 27.78 -12.09
CA SER A 339 1.29 26.95 -12.57
C SER A 339 1.42 25.47 -12.19
N ILE A 340 2.60 25.03 -11.74
CA ILE A 340 2.85 23.65 -11.31
C ILE A 340 2.15 23.38 -9.97
N CYS A 341 1.38 22.29 -9.93
CA CYS A 341 0.72 21.78 -8.73
C CYS A 341 1.14 20.35 -8.48
N ALA A 342 1.40 19.98 -7.22
CA ALA A 342 1.69 18.62 -6.82
C ALA A 342 0.51 18.03 -6.05
N ILE A 343 0.08 16.83 -6.45
CA ILE A 343 -1.02 16.08 -5.85
C ILE A 343 -0.48 14.75 -5.37
N THR A 344 -0.92 14.29 -4.21
CA THR A 344 -0.64 12.94 -3.70
C THR A 344 -1.85 12.40 -2.94
N ALA A 345 -1.88 11.08 -2.76
CA ALA A 345 -2.92 10.38 -2.02
C ALA A 345 -2.32 9.78 -0.74
N ALA A 346 -2.09 10.61 0.28
CA ALA A 346 -1.46 10.27 1.57
C ALA A 346 -0.01 9.72 1.47
N MET A 347 0.70 10.01 0.38
CA MET A 347 2.04 9.46 0.10
C MET A 347 3.13 10.54 0.01
N SER A 348 2.94 11.74 0.58
CA SER A 348 3.86 12.87 0.41
C SER A 348 5.32 12.55 0.75
N LEU A 349 5.58 11.85 1.86
CA LEU A 349 6.91 11.42 2.26
C LEU A 349 7.47 10.39 1.28
N GLY A 350 6.69 9.37 0.95
CA GLY A 350 7.14 8.26 0.12
C GLY A 350 7.38 8.62 -1.35
N THR A 351 6.78 9.69 -1.85
CA THR A 351 6.97 10.22 -3.21
C THR A 351 7.91 11.41 -3.28
N GLY A 352 8.60 11.77 -2.16
CA GLY A 352 9.59 12.85 -2.12
C GLY A 352 9.01 14.27 -2.12
N LEU A 353 7.69 14.45 -1.94
CA LEU A 353 7.02 15.75 -2.05
C LEU A 353 7.05 16.62 -0.79
N GLU A 354 7.72 16.20 0.30
CA GLU A 354 7.74 16.96 1.57
C GLU A 354 8.39 18.34 1.42
N ARG A 355 9.42 18.47 0.57
CA ARG A 355 10.04 19.77 0.26
C ARG A 355 9.03 20.66 -0.47
N PHE A 356 8.35 20.14 -1.51
CA PHE A 356 7.33 20.86 -2.26
C PHE A 356 6.17 21.34 -1.35
N ARG A 357 5.69 20.48 -0.47
CA ARG A 357 4.65 20.81 0.52
C ARG A 357 5.02 22.02 1.38
N ARG A 358 6.31 22.11 1.82
CA ARG A 358 6.78 23.22 2.66
C ARG A 358 6.97 24.51 1.88
N GLU A 359 7.55 24.43 0.67
CA GLU A 359 7.92 25.59 -0.13
C GLU A 359 6.74 26.12 -0.96
N HIS A 360 5.81 25.26 -1.39
CA HIS A 360 4.64 25.60 -2.22
C HIS A 360 3.31 25.13 -1.62
N PRO A 361 2.94 25.52 -0.39
CA PRO A 361 1.76 24.97 0.31
C PRO A 361 0.43 25.27 -0.40
N MET A 362 0.34 26.33 -1.20
CA MET A 362 -0.88 26.67 -1.96
C MET A 362 -1.06 25.84 -3.23
N ASN A 363 -0.01 25.20 -3.70
CA ASN A 363 0.00 24.37 -4.91
C ASN A 363 0.19 22.88 -4.57
N PHE A 364 0.17 22.54 -3.29
CA PHE A 364 0.29 21.16 -2.81
C PHE A 364 -1.07 20.65 -2.31
N PHE A 365 -1.47 19.48 -2.80
CA PHE A 365 -2.75 18.86 -2.47
C PHE A 365 -2.53 17.40 -2.03
N ASP A 366 -2.72 17.12 -0.75
CA ASP A 366 -2.89 15.76 -0.25
C ASP A 366 -4.39 15.50 -0.14
N VAL A 367 -4.88 14.55 -0.92
CA VAL A 367 -6.32 14.25 -0.99
C VAL A 367 -6.75 13.13 -0.03
N GLY A 368 -5.83 12.62 0.80
CA GLY A 368 -6.04 11.40 1.58
C GLY A 368 -5.92 10.16 0.68
N ILE A 369 -6.36 8.99 1.17
CA ILE A 369 -6.30 7.76 0.37
C ILE A 369 -7.50 7.73 -0.59
N ALA A 370 -7.43 8.54 -1.63
CA ALA A 370 -8.51 8.76 -2.61
C ALA A 370 -7.93 9.03 -4.01
N GLU A 371 -7.31 8.01 -4.58
CA GLU A 371 -6.58 8.10 -5.85
C GLU A 371 -7.49 8.49 -7.02
N GLU A 372 -8.70 7.95 -7.09
CA GLU A 372 -9.70 8.27 -8.11
C GLU A 372 -10.06 9.77 -8.07
N HIS A 373 -10.27 10.30 -6.86
CA HIS A 373 -10.51 11.72 -6.65
C HIS A 373 -9.31 12.57 -7.08
N ALA A 374 -8.07 12.12 -6.79
CA ALA A 374 -6.84 12.82 -7.17
C ALA A 374 -6.77 13.07 -8.68
N VAL A 375 -7.08 12.06 -9.50
CA VAL A 375 -7.02 12.16 -10.97
C VAL A 375 -8.13 13.07 -11.49
N THR A 376 -9.37 12.90 -11.05
CA THR A 376 -10.47 13.78 -11.46
C THR A 376 -10.27 15.21 -10.96
N PHE A 377 -9.73 15.42 -9.77
CA PHE A 377 -9.35 16.75 -9.27
C PHE A 377 -8.26 17.40 -10.13
N ALA A 378 -7.24 16.62 -10.52
CA ALA A 378 -6.18 17.09 -11.44
C ALA A 378 -6.76 17.54 -12.79
N SER A 379 -7.81 16.88 -13.29
CA SER A 379 -8.47 17.29 -14.54
C SER A 379 -9.06 18.71 -14.46
N GLY A 380 -9.67 19.04 -13.32
CA GLY A 380 -10.20 20.38 -13.05
C GLY A 380 -9.09 21.45 -13.01
N LEU A 381 -7.95 21.14 -12.37
CA LEU A 381 -6.78 22.04 -12.36
C LEU A 381 -6.22 22.26 -13.77
N ALA A 382 -6.03 21.18 -14.54
CA ALA A 382 -5.52 21.24 -15.90
C ALA A 382 -6.46 22.04 -16.83
N LYS A 383 -7.77 21.88 -16.67
CA LYS A 383 -8.79 22.60 -17.46
C LYS A 383 -8.70 24.12 -17.26
N ASN A 384 -8.25 24.57 -16.10
CA ASN A 384 -8.03 25.97 -15.76
C ASN A 384 -6.57 26.44 -15.95
N GLY A 385 -5.74 25.70 -16.69
CA GLY A 385 -4.41 26.12 -17.12
C GLY A 385 -3.29 25.82 -16.11
N MET A 386 -3.56 25.07 -15.04
CA MET A 386 -2.51 24.57 -14.15
C MET A 386 -1.79 23.36 -14.76
N LYS A 387 -0.61 23.06 -14.25
CA LYS A 387 0.19 21.88 -14.61
C LYS A 387 0.22 20.91 -13.43
N PRO A 388 -0.81 20.06 -13.26
CA PRO A 388 -0.87 19.13 -12.17
C PRO A 388 0.08 17.94 -12.38
N ILE A 389 0.80 17.59 -11.31
CA ILE A 389 1.63 16.40 -11.20
C ILE A 389 1.00 15.53 -10.11
N PHE A 390 0.51 14.35 -10.47
CA PHE A 390 0.01 13.37 -9.51
C PHE A 390 1.08 12.33 -9.21
N ALA A 391 1.63 12.37 -7.98
CA ALA A 391 2.64 11.43 -7.51
C ALA A 391 1.99 10.30 -6.72
N VAL A 392 2.16 9.07 -7.21
CA VAL A 392 1.45 7.88 -6.72
C VAL A 392 2.31 6.63 -6.92
N TYR A 393 2.16 5.61 -6.06
CA TYR A 393 2.79 4.32 -6.30
C TYR A 393 2.13 3.56 -7.45
N SER A 394 2.94 2.87 -8.24
CA SER A 394 2.48 2.13 -9.43
C SER A 394 1.26 1.24 -9.14
N THR A 395 1.32 0.43 -8.07
CA THR A 395 0.21 -0.46 -7.72
C THR A 395 -1.09 0.30 -7.38
N PHE A 396 -1.01 1.48 -6.74
CA PHE A 396 -2.19 2.26 -6.36
C PHE A 396 -2.79 3.05 -7.53
N LEU A 397 -1.98 3.34 -8.57
CA LEU A 397 -2.49 3.95 -9.79
C LEU A 397 -3.55 3.09 -10.50
N GLN A 398 -3.57 1.78 -10.27
CA GLN A 398 -4.58 0.86 -10.82
C GLN A 398 -6.02 1.32 -10.51
N ARG A 399 -6.26 1.98 -9.37
CA ARG A 399 -7.57 2.51 -8.97
C ARG A 399 -8.08 3.63 -9.86
N CYS A 400 -7.17 4.28 -10.57
CA CYS A 400 -7.49 5.45 -11.38
C CYS A 400 -7.67 5.13 -12.88
N TYR A 401 -7.72 3.85 -13.26
CA TYR A 401 -7.71 3.45 -14.66
C TYR A 401 -8.90 4.06 -15.45
N ASP A 402 -10.10 4.04 -14.89
CA ASP A 402 -11.27 4.70 -15.48
C ASP A 402 -11.07 6.21 -15.62
N GLN A 403 -10.65 6.88 -14.55
CA GLN A 403 -10.47 8.34 -14.54
C GLN A 403 -9.37 8.79 -15.51
N ILE A 404 -8.31 7.99 -15.68
CA ILE A 404 -7.25 8.28 -16.67
C ILE A 404 -7.83 8.24 -18.09
N ILE A 405 -8.67 7.26 -18.41
CA ILE A 405 -9.31 7.15 -19.72
C ILE A 405 -10.35 8.27 -19.93
N HIS A 406 -11.32 8.36 -19.02
CA HIS A 406 -12.52 9.17 -19.18
C HIS A 406 -12.29 10.66 -18.89
N ASP A 407 -11.65 10.95 -17.73
CA ASP A 407 -11.54 12.33 -17.26
C ASP A 407 -10.30 13.04 -17.83
N ILE A 408 -9.29 12.28 -18.30
CA ILE A 408 -8.03 12.85 -18.76
C ILE A 408 -7.83 12.64 -20.27
N SER A 409 -7.64 11.38 -20.72
CA SER A 409 -7.28 11.07 -22.11
C SER A 409 -8.39 11.50 -23.09
N LEU A 410 -9.63 11.10 -22.85
CA LEU A 410 -10.78 11.49 -23.68
C LEU A 410 -10.95 13.01 -23.76
N GLN A 411 -10.64 13.72 -22.67
CA GLN A 411 -10.72 15.19 -22.58
C GLN A 411 -9.49 15.91 -23.19
N LYS A 412 -8.45 15.15 -23.57
CA LYS A 412 -7.15 15.66 -24.07
C LYS A 412 -6.52 16.67 -23.11
N LEU A 413 -6.63 16.41 -21.80
CA LEU A 413 -6.02 17.23 -20.77
C LEU A 413 -4.57 16.82 -20.58
N LYS A 414 -3.73 17.77 -20.13
CA LYS A 414 -2.32 17.52 -19.82
C LYS A 414 -2.15 17.37 -18.31
N ILE A 415 -1.84 16.15 -17.87
CA ILE A 415 -1.50 15.81 -16.49
C ILE A 415 -0.21 14.98 -16.52
N ILE A 416 0.62 15.13 -15.50
CA ILE A 416 1.83 14.34 -15.33
C ILE A 416 1.58 13.34 -14.20
N PHE A 417 1.68 12.05 -14.53
CA PHE A 417 1.64 10.96 -13.56
C PHE A 417 3.07 10.59 -13.19
N ALA A 418 3.49 10.95 -11.98
CA ALA A 418 4.78 10.52 -11.42
C ALA A 418 4.57 9.18 -10.70
N ILE A 419 4.91 8.11 -11.41
CA ILE A 419 4.63 6.73 -10.98
C ILE A 419 5.84 6.18 -10.24
N ASP A 420 5.79 6.25 -8.94
CA ASP A 420 6.82 5.73 -8.05
C ASP A 420 6.67 4.22 -7.81
N ARG A 421 7.73 3.52 -7.43
CA ARG A 421 7.75 2.06 -7.18
C ARG A 421 7.33 1.24 -8.39
N ALA A 422 7.74 1.64 -9.60
CA ALA A 422 7.57 0.84 -10.80
C ALA A 422 8.49 -0.40 -10.77
N GLY A 423 7.99 -1.54 -11.22
CA GLY A 423 8.70 -2.83 -11.15
C GLY A 423 8.59 -3.51 -9.78
N PHE A 424 9.56 -4.34 -9.43
CA PHE A 424 9.56 -5.03 -8.15
C PHE A 424 9.81 -4.06 -6.99
N VAL A 425 8.98 -4.15 -5.94
CA VAL A 425 9.21 -3.46 -4.66
C VAL A 425 9.78 -4.37 -3.58
N GLY A 426 9.71 -5.68 -3.82
CA GLY A 426 10.37 -6.69 -3.01
C GLY A 426 9.52 -7.21 -1.85
N GLU A 427 9.82 -6.82 -0.64
CA GLU A 427 9.37 -7.43 0.60
C GLU A 427 7.86 -7.30 0.87
N ASP A 428 7.16 -6.38 0.20
CA ASP A 428 5.71 -6.19 0.32
C ASP A 428 4.89 -7.07 -0.66
N GLY A 429 5.58 -7.75 -1.58
CA GLY A 429 5.04 -8.84 -2.39
C GLY A 429 3.97 -8.43 -3.40
N GLU A 430 3.08 -9.38 -3.67
CA GLU A 430 2.10 -9.37 -4.77
C GLU A 430 1.15 -8.17 -4.79
N THR A 431 0.88 -7.57 -3.64
CA THR A 431 -0.05 -6.44 -3.55
C THR A 431 0.61 -5.09 -3.81
N HIS A 432 1.96 -5.03 -3.79
CA HIS A 432 2.70 -3.78 -3.90
C HIS A 432 3.63 -3.71 -5.11
N ASN A 433 3.97 -4.84 -5.76
CA ASN A 433 4.78 -4.83 -6.97
C ASN A 433 4.12 -3.99 -8.08
N GLY A 434 4.89 -3.08 -8.67
CA GLY A 434 4.47 -2.17 -9.75
C GLY A 434 4.65 -2.77 -11.13
N LEU A 435 4.00 -3.91 -11.39
CA LEU A 435 4.21 -4.71 -12.61
C LEU A 435 3.14 -4.50 -13.69
N PHE A 436 1.99 -3.92 -13.33
CA PHE A 436 0.82 -3.83 -14.21
C PHE A 436 0.65 -2.45 -14.86
N ASP A 437 1.36 -1.41 -14.39
CA ASP A 437 1.18 -0.03 -14.83
C ASP A 437 1.39 0.15 -16.33
N VAL A 438 2.44 -0.44 -16.90
CA VAL A 438 2.69 -0.38 -18.34
C VAL A 438 1.55 -1.02 -19.12
N ALA A 439 1.08 -2.20 -18.69
CA ALA A 439 0.05 -2.94 -19.40
C ALA A 439 -1.26 -2.15 -19.54
N PHE A 440 -1.76 -1.55 -18.46
CA PHE A 440 -2.98 -0.75 -18.55
C PHE A 440 -2.75 0.62 -19.20
N LEU A 441 -1.58 1.27 -19.00
CA LEU A 441 -1.27 2.52 -19.69
C LEU A 441 -1.11 2.35 -21.21
N ASN A 442 -0.67 1.19 -21.67
CA ASN A 442 -0.60 0.88 -23.10
C ASN A 442 -1.98 0.91 -23.79
N THR A 443 -3.06 0.67 -23.05
CA THR A 443 -4.42 0.75 -23.61
C THR A 443 -5.00 2.16 -23.64
N VAL A 444 -4.41 3.14 -22.92
CA VAL A 444 -4.90 4.51 -22.83
C VAL A 444 -4.45 5.31 -24.07
N PRO A 445 -5.34 5.88 -24.89
CA PRO A 445 -4.95 6.73 -26.01
C PRO A 445 -4.23 8.01 -25.57
N ASP A 446 -3.42 8.57 -26.45
CA ASP A 446 -2.81 9.91 -26.30
C ASP A 446 -2.04 10.15 -24.98
N ILE A 447 -1.44 9.10 -24.39
CA ILE A 447 -0.56 9.23 -23.23
C ILE A 447 0.88 8.84 -23.61
N THR A 448 1.84 9.67 -23.22
CA THR A 448 3.28 9.35 -23.33
C THR A 448 3.76 8.67 -22.06
N VAL A 449 4.54 7.59 -22.17
CA VAL A 449 5.08 6.88 -21.02
C VAL A 449 6.60 6.84 -21.10
N TYR A 450 7.24 7.38 -20.07
CA TYR A 450 8.70 7.36 -19.86
C TYR A 450 9.08 6.38 -18.75
N SER A 451 10.24 5.76 -18.89
CA SER A 451 10.80 4.86 -17.88
C SER A 451 12.31 5.09 -17.72
N PRO A 452 12.70 6.15 -17.00
CA PRO A 452 14.11 6.50 -16.82
C PRO A 452 14.88 5.40 -16.10
N CYS A 453 16.11 5.14 -16.55
CA CYS A 453 17.04 4.21 -15.91
C CYS A 453 18.01 4.89 -14.93
N CYS A 454 18.09 6.23 -14.93
CA CYS A 454 18.99 7.01 -14.08
C CYS A 454 18.38 8.38 -13.73
N TYR A 455 19.03 9.09 -12.81
CA TYR A 455 18.60 10.43 -12.37
C TYR A 455 18.60 11.48 -13.50
N ARG A 456 19.62 11.39 -14.39
CA ARG A 456 19.71 12.30 -15.55
C ARG A 456 18.52 12.12 -16.51
N SER A 457 18.13 10.89 -16.80
CA SER A 457 16.97 10.63 -17.66
C SER A 457 15.67 11.00 -16.96
N LEU A 458 15.54 10.78 -15.63
CA LEU A 458 14.40 11.25 -14.85
C LEU A 458 14.20 12.76 -14.96
N GLU A 459 15.27 13.56 -14.82
CA GLU A 459 15.23 15.03 -14.98
C GLU A 459 14.75 15.42 -16.38
N ALA A 460 15.33 14.80 -17.41
CA ALA A 460 14.97 15.06 -18.79
C ALA A 460 13.49 14.74 -19.06
N ASP A 461 12.99 13.62 -18.54
CA ASP A 461 11.60 13.18 -18.71
C ASP A 461 10.61 14.11 -18.02
N ILE A 462 10.93 14.56 -16.79
CA ILE A 462 10.10 15.55 -16.07
C ILE A 462 10.07 16.87 -16.87
N ASN A 463 11.21 17.34 -17.38
CA ASN A 463 11.29 18.54 -18.17
C ASN A 463 10.46 18.41 -19.46
N ASN A 464 10.56 17.29 -20.18
CA ASN A 464 9.78 17.03 -21.38
C ASN A 464 8.27 16.98 -21.06
N ALA A 465 7.88 16.26 -20.02
CA ALA A 465 6.51 16.17 -19.57
C ALA A 465 5.92 17.54 -19.21
N LEU A 466 6.70 18.42 -18.58
CA LEU A 466 6.25 19.78 -18.20
C LEU A 466 6.13 20.73 -19.39
N TYR A 467 7.09 20.69 -20.34
CA TYR A 467 7.26 21.79 -21.30
C TYR A 467 7.19 21.37 -22.78
N ALA A 468 7.60 20.15 -23.14
CA ALA A 468 7.65 19.71 -24.54
C ALA A 468 6.39 18.95 -24.98
N ASP A 469 5.93 18.00 -24.17
CA ASP A 469 4.77 17.18 -24.49
C ASP A 469 3.47 18.00 -24.46
N LYS A 470 2.55 17.67 -25.39
CA LYS A 470 1.25 18.34 -25.51
C LYS A 470 0.12 17.58 -24.83
N THR A 471 0.32 16.29 -24.58
CA THR A 471 -0.64 15.38 -23.98
C THR A 471 -0.20 14.98 -22.58
N SER A 472 -1.00 14.19 -21.89
CA SER A 472 -0.64 13.63 -20.60
C SER A 472 0.59 12.72 -20.70
N CYS A 473 1.38 12.70 -19.62
CA CYS A 473 2.60 11.90 -19.53
C CYS A 473 2.62 11.09 -18.24
N ALA A 474 3.16 9.90 -18.33
CA ALA A 474 3.53 9.08 -17.18
C ALA A 474 5.06 8.92 -17.13
N VAL A 475 5.66 9.29 -16.01
CA VAL A 475 7.09 9.08 -15.75
C VAL A 475 7.18 8.05 -14.63
N ARG A 476 7.59 6.80 -14.99
CA ARG A 476 7.63 5.68 -14.05
C ARG A 476 9.06 5.36 -13.63
N TYR A 477 9.32 5.30 -12.33
CA TYR A 477 10.64 5.07 -11.78
C TYR A 477 10.60 4.10 -10.58
N PRO A 478 11.71 3.36 -10.34
CA PRO A 478 11.73 2.32 -9.32
C PRO A 478 11.89 2.87 -7.90
N ARG A 479 11.60 2.04 -6.90
CA ARG A 479 12.03 2.24 -5.52
C ARG A 479 13.56 2.12 -5.42
N GLY A 480 14.19 3.02 -4.64
CA GLY A 480 15.63 3.02 -4.38
C GLY A 480 16.42 3.97 -5.28
N GLY A 481 17.72 3.78 -5.34
CA GLY A 481 18.65 4.62 -6.10
C GLY A 481 19.02 4.05 -7.47
N GLN A 482 19.77 4.84 -8.25
CA GLN A 482 20.37 4.37 -9.51
C GLN A 482 21.61 3.51 -9.25
N ASP A 483 21.95 2.64 -10.19
CA ASP A 483 23.24 2.00 -10.26
C ASP A 483 24.23 2.91 -11.02
N GLU A 484 25.47 3.01 -10.54
CA GLU A 484 26.50 3.86 -11.15
C GLU A 484 26.94 3.40 -12.56
N ILE A 485 26.73 2.13 -12.89
CA ILE A 485 27.10 1.55 -14.20
C ILE A 485 26.34 2.22 -15.36
N VAL A 486 25.14 2.77 -15.10
CA VAL A 486 24.33 3.48 -16.11
C VAL A 486 25.02 4.74 -16.67
N LYS A 487 26.07 5.23 -16.02
CA LYS A 487 26.90 6.32 -16.54
C LYS A 487 27.67 5.95 -17.81
N LYS A 488 27.79 4.65 -18.12
CA LYS A 488 28.41 4.16 -19.36
C LYS A 488 27.52 4.33 -20.60
N LEU A 489 26.22 4.62 -20.43
CA LEU A 489 25.28 4.80 -21.54
C LEU A 489 25.63 6.01 -22.41
N ARG A 490 25.45 5.90 -23.71
CA ARG A 490 25.47 6.99 -24.67
C ARG A 490 24.08 7.60 -24.79
N TYR A 491 23.97 8.89 -24.54
CA TYR A 491 22.71 9.65 -24.54
C TYR A 491 22.68 10.58 -25.76
N GLU A 492 22.68 10.02 -26.95
CA GLU A 492 22.56 10.78 -28.20
C GLU A 492 21.11 11.17 -28.48
N PHE A 493 20.17 10.35 -28.03
CA PHE A 493 18.74 10.53 -28.20
C PHE A 493 18.05 10.68 -26.83
N ILE A 494 16.97 11.44 -26.79
CA ILE A 494 16.17 11.61 -25.58
C ILE A 494 15.31 10.37 -25.31
N GLU A 495 14.85 9.72 -26.36
CA GLU A 495 13.89 8.63 -26.28
C GLU A 495 14.51 7.26 -25.95
N TYR A 496 15.81 7.08 -26.17
CA TYR A 496 16.55 5.87 -25.83
C TYR A 496 18.03 6.13 -25.67
N SER A 497 18.72 5.19 -25.08
CA SER A 497 20.18 5.22 -24.87
C SER A 497 20.82 3.94 -25.39
N GLU A 498 22.10 3.99 -25.72
CA GLU A 498 22.85 2.90 -26.33
C GLU A 498 24.08 2.52 -25.53
N TYR A 499 24.47 1.24 -25.62
CA TYR A 499 25.72 0.73 -25.09
C TYR A 499 26.22 -0.45 -25.92
N GLY A 500 27.53 -0.78 -25.82
CA GLY A 500 28.16 -1.87 -26.54
C GLY A 500 28.31 -1.60 -28.03
N ASP A 501 28.29 -2.64 -28.85
CA ASP A 501 28.46 -2.57 -30.31
C ASP A 501 27.10 -2.54 -31.02
N MET A 502 26.65 -1.35 -31.41
CA MET A 502 25.38 -1.18 -32.12
C MET A 502 25.40 -1.66 -33.57
N GLU A 503 26.59 -1.90 -34.18
CA GLU A 503 26.73 -2.48 -35.49
C GLU A 503 26.53 -4.02 -35.48
N SER A 504 26.64 -4.64 -34.30
CA SER A 504 26.38 -6.06 -34.13
C SER A 504 24.99 -6.47 -34.61
N GLU A 505 24.89 -7.67 -35.21
CA GLU A 505 23.62 -8.29 -35.57
C GLU A 505 22.79 -8.76 -34.35
N ASN A 506 23.41 -8.74 -33.16
CA ASN A 506 22.84 -9.16 -31.88
C ASN A 506 22.53 -7.92 -31.01
N LEU A 507 21.32 -7.84 -30.48
CA LEU A 507 20.88 -6.70 -29.70
C LEU A 507 20.11 -7.10 -28.45
N ILE A 508 20.48 -6.55 -27.31
CA ILE A 508 19.65 -6.52 -26.10
C ILE A 508 18.78 -5.29 -26.16
N VAL A 509 17.51 -5.43 -25.81
CA VAL A 509 16.57 -4.31 -25.65
C VAL A 509 15.94 -4.37 -24.26
N THR A 510 15.84 -3.22 -23.58
CA THR A 510 15.26 -3.13 -22.25
C THR A 510 14.82 -1.71 -21.93
N TYR A 511 14.41 -1.45 -20.67
CA TYR A 511 14.12 -0.11 -20.13
C TYR A 511 14.17 -0.11 -18.59
N GLY A 512 14.20 1.08 -18.02
CA GLY A 512 14.16 1.27 -16.57
C GLY A 512 15.39 0.73 -15.85
N ARG A 513 15.24 0.36 -14.57
CA ARG A 513 16.40 0.03 -13.72
C ARG A 513 17.19 -1.21 -14.17
N ILE A 514 16.57 -2.18 -14.83
CA ILE A 514 17.26 -3.40 -15.31
C ILE A 514 18.23 -3.11 -16.45
N THR A 515 18.26 -1.88 -16.98
CA THR A 515 19.30 -1.42 -17.90
C THR A 515 20.69 -1.57 -17.32
N ALA A 516 20.87 -1.37 -16.00
CA ALA A 516 22.16 -1.60 -15.33
C ALA A 516 22.63 -3.06 -15.45
N ASN A 517 21.71 -4.01 -15.27
CA ASN A 517 21.98 -5.44 -15.43
C ASN A 517 22.32 -5.79 -16.87
N ALA A 518 21.62 -5.17 -17.84
CA ALA A 518 21.88 -5.37 -19.26
C ALA A 518 23.26 -4.84 -19.70
N ILE A 519 23.71 -3.69 -19.17
CA ILE A 519 25.08 -3.19 -19.40
C ILE A 519 26.12 -4.22 -18.93
N SER A 520 25.94 -4.73 -17.70
CA SER A 520 26.83 -5.75 -17.13
C SER A 520 26.79 -7.06 -17.93
N ALA A 521 25.63 -7.45 -18.47
CA ALA A 521 25.50 -8.63 -19.33
C ALA A 521 26.24 -8.43 -20.67
N VAL A 522 26.16 -7.25 -21.30
CA VAL A 522 26.93 -6.91 -22.50
C VAL A 522 28.44 -7.06 -22.25
N ASP A 523 28.95 -6.48 -21.15
CA ASP A 523 30.37 -6.58 -20.80
C ASP A 523 30.80 -8.05 -20.62
N ARG A 524 29.98 -8.85 -19.90
CA ARG A 524 30.27 -10.26 -19.64
C ARG A 524 30.21 -11.13 -20.90
N ILE A 525 29.26 -10.88 -21.81
CA ILE A 525 29.18 -11.57 -23.09
C ILE A 525 30.44 -11.32 -23.90
N LYS A 526 30.89 -10.06 -23.97
CA LYS A 526 32.13 -9.70 -24.65
C LYS A 526 33.36 -10.40 -24.06
N GLU A 527 33.45 -10.43 -22.73
CA GLU A 527 34.61 -11.02 -22.02
C GLU A 527 34.63 -12.54 -22.10
N GLN A 528 33.49 -13.23 -21.92
CA GLN A 528 33.44 -14.68 -21.77
C GLN A 528 33.17 -15.42 -23.10
N LEU A 529 32.36 -14.84 -24.00
CA LEU A 529 31.98 -15.45 -25.25
C LEU A 529 32.71 -14.84 -26.46
N ASN A 530 33.50 -13.78 -26.25
CA ASN A 530 34.18 -13.01 -27.29
C ASN A 530 33.23 -12.61 -28.46
N THR A 531 31.97 -12.28 -28.09
CA THR A 531 30.91 -11.90 -29.03
C THR A 531 30.55 -10.46 -28.86
N ASP A 532 30.46 -9.72 -29.96
CA ASP A 532 29.96 -8.35 -29.94
C ASP A 532 28.43 -8.32 -29.89
N ILE A 533 27.89 -7.48 -29.03
CA ILE A 533 26.45 -7.30 -28.84
C ILE A 533 26.14 -5.84 -28.51
N GLY A 534 25.07 -5.31 -29.06
CA GLY A 534 24.54 -3.98 -28.72
C GLY A 534 23.50 -4.04 -27.59
N LEU A 535 23.29 -2.90 -26.95
CA LEU A 535 22.20 -2.65 -26.00
C LEU A 535 21.48 -1.37 -26.39
N LEU A 536 20.16 -1.43 -26.54
CA LEU A 536 19.27 -0.31 -26.67
C LEU A 536 18.35 -0.27 -25.45
N SER A 537 18.43 0.80 -24.67
CA SER A 537 17.58 1.03 -23.51
C SER A 537 16.57 2.12 -23.82
N PHE A 538 15.29 1.78 -23.88
CA PHE A 538 14.23 2.77 -24.05
C PHE A 538 14.10 3.67 -22.82
N ASN A 539 14.02 4.97 -23.07
CA ASN A 539 13.58 5.97 -22.08
C ASN A 539 12.09 6.31 -22.27
N ARG A 540 11.65 6.51 -23.53
CA ARG A 540 10.24 6.57 -23.89
C ARG A 540 9.75 5.22 -24.37
N ILE A 541 8.83 4.62 -23.60
CA ILE A 541 8.28 3.27 -23.86
C ILE A 541 6.92 3.31 -24.55
N LYS A 542 6.26 4.49 -24.59
CA LYS A 542 5.02 4.72 -25.35
C LYS A 542 4.91 6.21 -25.77
N PRO A 543 4.63 6.48 -27.07
CA PRO A 543 4.79 5.55 -28.18
C PRO A 543 6.26 5.14 -28.33
N LEU A 544 6.49 3.92 -28.83
CA LEU A 544 7.85 3.50 -29.15
C LEU A 544 8.45 4.41 -30.23
N PRO A 545 9.74 4.83 -30.09
CA PRO A 545 10.39 5.69 -31.08
C PRO A 545 10.59 4.96 -32.40
N ASP A 546 10.09 5.49 -33.52
CA ASP A 546 10.18 4.85 -34.84
C ASP A 546 11.62 4.57 -35.26
N HIS A 547 12.55 5.52 -34.99
CA HIS A 547 13.97 5.34 -35.29
C HIS A 547 14.58 4.16 -34.54
N ALA A 548 14.28 4.00 -33.25
CA ALA A 548 14.75 2.86 -32.46
C ALA A 548 14.15 1.54 -32.99
N VAL A 549 12.86 1.51 -33.34
CA VAL A 549 12.22 0.34 -33.95
C VAL A 549 12.89 -0.05 -35.27
N SER A 550 13.28 0.95 -36.10
CA SER A 550 14.01 0.71 -37.35
C SER A 550 15.36 0.04 -37.10
N ILE A 551 16.17 0.57 -36.15
CA ILE A 551 17.44 -0.06 -35.76
C ILE A 551 17.24 -1.51 -35.30
N ILE A 552 16.23 -1.77 -34.46
CA ILE A 552 15.94 -3.11 -33.97
C ILE A 552 15.50 -4.05 -35.11
N SER A 553 14.76 -3.54 -36.09
CA SER A 553 14.25 -4.32 -37.21
C SER A 553 15.35 -4.84 -38.15
N GLU A 554 16.54 -4.21 -38.15
CA GLU A 554 17.70 -4.62 -38.96
C GLU A 554 18.54 -5.72 -38.30
N LYS A 555 18.26 -6.06 -37.03
CA LYS A 555 19.04 -7.06 -36.27
C LYS A 555 18.63 -8.50 -36.62
N LYS A 556 19.57 -9.45 -36.45
CA LYS A 556 19.28 -10.89 -36.63
C LYS A 556 18.72 -11.54 -35.37
N LYS A 557 19.21 -11.11 -34.20
CA LYS A 557 18.74 -11.62 -32.90
C LYS A 557 18.50 -10.48 -31.94
N VAL A 558 17.31 -10.46 -31.36
CA VAL A 558 16.87 -9.46 -30.39
C VAL A 558 16.35 -10.14 -29.12
N TRP A 559 16.94 -9.84 -27.98
CA TRP A 559 16.45 -10.25 -26.66
C TRP A 559 15.89 -9.05 -25.94
N PHE A 560 14.59 -9.09 -25.66
CA PHE A 560 13.92 -8.07 -24.89
C PHE A 560 13.72 -8.53 -23.43
N PHE A 561 14.22 -7.74 -22.49
CA PHE A 561 14.03 -7.98 -21.07
C PHE A 561 13.15 -6.90 -20.46
N GLU A 562 12.09 -7.30 -19.74
CA GLU A 562 11.07 -6.40 -19.23
C GLU A 562 10.70 -6.71 -17.76
N GLU A 563 10.89 -5.73 -16.87
CA GLU A 563 10.44 -5.79 -15.49
C GLU A 563 8.95 -5.35 -15.40
N GLY A 564 8.07 -6.19 -15.94
CA GLY A 564 6.65 -5.99 -16.03
C GLY A 564 5.96 -7.27 -16.52
N VAL A 565 4.63 -7.29 -16.48
CA VAL A 565 3.86 -8.43 -17.01
C VAL A 565 3.99 -8.50 -18.53
N ARG A 566 4.15 -9.72 -19.05
CA ARG A 566 4.28 -9.97 -20.49
C ARG A 566 3.07 -9.47 -21.28
N SER A 567 1.87 -9.75 -20.77
CA SER A 567 0.61 -9.40 -21.44
C SER A 567 0.35 -7.90 -21.37
N GLY A 568 0.31 -7.24 -22.53
CA GLY A 568 0.14 -5.79 -22.63
C GLY A 568 1.42 -4.98 -22.36
N GLY A 569 2.56 -5.64 -22.08
CA GLY A 569 3.85 -5.01 -21.84
C GLY A 569 4.48 -4.39 -23.10
N VAL A 570 5.60 -3.70 -22.90
CA VAL A 570 6.37 -3.04 -23.97
C VAL A 570 6.94 -4.07 -24.95
N GLY A 571 7.43 -5.21 -24.43
CA GLY A 571 7.99 -6.26 -25.29
C GLY A 571 6.96 -6.84 -26.25
N GLN A 572 5.70 -6.99 -25.83
CA GLN A 572 4.62 -7.42 -26.72
C GLN A 572 4.27 -6.33 -27.75
N ALA A 573 4.24 -5.06 -27.34
CA ALA A 573 4.01 -3.94 -28.26
C ALA A 573 5.14 -3.83 -29.30
N LEU A 574 6.40 -3.99 -28.88
CA LEU A 574 7.54 -4.00 -29.81
C LEU A 574 7.46 -5.16 -30.79
N ALA A 575 7.11 -6.38 -30.33
CA ALA A 575 6.97 -7.54 -31.23
C ALA A 575 5.98 -7.26 -32.36
N LEU A 576 4.84 -6.61 -32.06
CA LEU A 576 3.87 -6.21 -33.08
C LEU A 576 4.46 -5.19 -34.06
N ARG A 577 5.17 -4.18 -33.56
CA ARG A 577 5.84 -3.17 -34.39
C ARG A 577 6.94 -3.79 -35.29
N LEU A 578 7.65 -4.80 -34.79
CA LEU A 578 8.65 -5.52 -35.59
C LEU A 578 8.01 -6.31 -36.73
N ILE A 579 6.84 -6.93 -36.50
CA ILE A 579 6.08 -7.62 -37.56
C ILE A 579 5.63 -6.59 -38.63
N GLU A 580 5.13 -5.44 -38.22
CA GLU A 580 4.72 -4.34 -39.13
C GLU A 580 5.89 -3.78 -39.96
N ASN A 581 7.13 -3.88 -39.45
CA ASN A 581 8.36 -3.46 -40.12
C ASN A 581 9.10 -4.63 -40.84
N ASP A 582 8.40 -5.73 -41.16
CA ASP A 582 8.94 -6.88 -41.86
C ASP A 582 10.20 -7.53 -41.23
N PHE A 583 10.34 -7.47 -39.92
CA PHE A 583 11.45 -8.08 -39.19
C PHE A 583 11.62 -9.57 -39.54
N LYS A 584 12.82 -9.99 -39.90
CA LYS A 584 13.15 -11.36 -40.33
C LYS A 584 14.03 -12.10 -39.29
N GLY A 585 14.44 -11.44 -38.24
CA GLY A 585 15.29 -12.01 -37.20
C GLY A 585 14.53 -12.84 -36.18
N VAL A 586 15.25 -13.26 -35.15
CA VAL A 586 14.68 -13.95 -33.97
C VAL A 586 14.43 -12.92 -32.86
N TYR A 587 13.22 -12.91 -32.32
CA TYR A 587 12.83 -12.09 -31.21
C TYR A 587 12.49 -12.96 -30.00
N LYS A 588 13.15 -12.70 -28.85
CA LYS A 588 12.90 -13.39 -27.57
C LYS A 588 12.52 -12.38 -26.51
N LEU A 589 11.45 -12.66 -25.77
CA LEU A 589 10.93 -11.82 -24.70
C LEU A 589 11.01 -12.54 -23.35
N THR A 590 11.78 -11.97 -22.43
CA THR A 590 11.84 -12.36 -21.01
C THR A 590 11.09 -11.31 -20.20
N ALA A 591 9.98 -11.71 -19.58
CA ALA A 591 9.09 -10.86 -18.77
C ALA A 591 8.31 -11.72 -17.79
N ILE A 592 7.63 -11.10 -16.83
CA ILE A 592 6.79 -11.82 -15.84
C ILE A 592 5.62 -12.50 -16.54
N GLY A 593 5.39 -13.78 -16.24
CA GLY A 593 4.30 -14.59 -16.77
C GLY A 593 2.92 -14.20 -16.25
N ASP A 594 1.95 -15.10 -16.43
CA ASP A 594 0.59 -14.93 -15.92
C ASP A 594 0.51 -15.43 -14.46
N GLU A 595 1.13 -14.68 -13.56
CA GLU A 595 1.25 -15.01 -12.14
C GLU A 595 1.41 -13.78 -11.25
N PHE A 596 1.14 -13.92 -9.95
CA PHE A 596 1.44 -12.92 -8.94
C PHE A 596 2.80 -13.20 -8.29
N VAL A 597 3.66 -12.18 -8.27
CA VAL A 597 5.01 -12.27 -7.72
C VAL A 597 4.99 -12.08 -6.20
N HIS A 598 5.40 -13.11 -5.48
CA HIS A 598 5.43 -13.12 -4.01
C HIS A 598 6.56 -12.25 -3.43
N GLN A 599 6.53 -12.08 -2.09
CA GLN A 599 7.55 -11.30 -1.39
C GLN A 599 8.94 -11.97 -1.45
N ALA A 600 9.93 -11.17 -1.77
CA ALA A 600 11.36 -11.51 -1.65
C ALA A 600 12.17 -10.21 -1.70
N SER A 601 13.50 -10.24 -1.59
CA SER A 601 14.30 -9.06 -1.92
C SER A 601 14.25 -8.80 -3.44
N VAL A 602 14.41 -7.53 -3.84
CA VAL A 602 14.43 -7.17 -5.26
C VAL A 602 15.49 -7.97 -6.03
N SER A 603 16.68 -8.19 -5.45
CA SER A 603 17.74 -8.97 -6.10
C SER A 603 17.34 -10.44 -6.28
N GLN A 604 16.66 -11.04 -5.32
CA GLN A 604 16.16 -12.42 -5.47
C GLN A 604 15.10 -12.52 -6.56
N LEU A 605 14.19 -11.53 -6.67
CA LEU A 605 13.18 -11.50 -7.73
C LEU A 605 13.80 -11.31 -9.12
N LEU A 606 14.73 -10.37 -9.26
CA LEU A 606 15.44 -10.19 -10.54
C LEU A 606 16.15 -11.46 -10.99
N ASN A 607 16.78 -12.20 -10.08
CA ASN A 607 17.41 -13.48 -10.38
C ASN A 607 16.38 -14.56 -10.77
N GLU A 608 15.30 -14.69 -10.00
CA GLU A 608 14.24 -15.68 -10.25
C GLU A 608 13.60 -15.53 -11.63
N TYR A 609 13.40 -14.27 -12.05
CA TYR A 609 12.80 -13.93 -13.35
C TYR A 609 13.83 -13.70 -14.46
N LYS A 610 15.12 -14.03 -14.24
CA LYS A 610 16.22 -13.87 -15.21
C LYS A 610 16.37 -12.44 -15.72
N LEU A 611 16.13 -11.46 -14.87
CA LEU A 611 16.25 -10.04 -15.14
C LEU A 611 17.50 -9.40 -14.50
N ASP A 612 18.30 -10.20 -13.78
CA ASP A 612 19.63 -9.81 -13.32
C ASP A 612 20.70 -10.11 -14.40
N THR A 613 21.94 -9.71 -14.11
CA THR A 613 23.07 -9.90 -15.04
C THR A 613 23.30 -11.36 -15.40
N ASP A 614 23.22 -12.27 -14.41
CA ASP A 614 23.45 -13.69 -14.61
C ASP A 614 22.34 -14.30 -15.48
N GLY A 615 21.08 -14.01 -15.16
CA GLY A 615 19.93 -14.50 -15.92
C GLY A 615 19.91 -13.98 -17.35
N MET A 616 20.23 -12.71 -17.58
CA MET A 616 20.35 -12.17 -18.95
C MET A 616 21.48 -12.84 -19.74
N PHE A 617 22.64 -13.02 -19.10
CA PHE A 617 23.78 -13.73 -19.71
C PHE A 617 23.40 -15.17 -20.10
N ASP A 618 22.76 -15.91 -19.18
CA ASP A 618 22.38 -17.31 -19.42
C ASP A 618 21.39 -17.43 -20.60
N VAL A 619 20.33 -16.59 -20.60
CA VAL A 619 19.32 -16.58 -21.69
C VAL A 619 19.95 -16.27 -23.05
N ILE A 620 20.96 -15.39 -23.10
CA ILE A 620 21.60 -14.99 -24.35
C ILE A 620 22.64 -16.05 -24.80
N SER A 621 23.42 -16.58 -23.85
CA SER A 621 24.48 -17.57 -24.14
C SER A 621 23.95 -18.90 -24.68
N GLU A 622 22.70 -19.27 -24.34
CA GLU A 622 22.03 -20.44 -24.93
C GLU A 622 21.80 -20.31 -26.45
N ASP A 623 21.84 -19.10 -27.00
CA ASP A 623 21.48 -18.79 -28.37
C ASP A 623 22.67 -18.34 -29.23
N ILE A 624 23.78 -17.92 -28.64
CA ILE A 624 25.00 -17.48 -29.32
C ILE A 624 25.95 -18.65 -29.49
#